data_b66ba50be87818982abfe1cbae66b94b
#
_entry.id   b66ba50be87818982abfe1cbae66b94b
#
_cell.length_a   1.000
_cell.length_b   1.000
_cell.length_c   1.000
_cell.angle_alpha   90.00
_cell.angle_beta   90.00
_cell.angle_gamma   90.00
#
_symmetry.space_group_name_H-M   'P 1'
#
loop_
_entity.id
_entity.type
_entity.pdbx_description
1 polymer ?
#
loop_
_entity_poly.entity_id
_entity_poly.type
_entity_poly.pdbx_seq_one_letter_code
_entity_poly.pdbx_strand_id
1 'polypeptide(L)'
;MSPPKHTADSTEVHSVSFTSGEQTVTATKLVSMGELLLLECEGDQIRLDAMLLEGLSWQQDAVSLAEFVRDPAPVLEDSASSYDARPVEPTDPFTISNEYATITLGVVDTGLMDALQIRSEKGISVFGPGTVSALTTVASTHELSKWFRTPIGPEQPL
;
A
#
# COMPACT_ATOMS: atom_id res chain seq x y z
N MET A 1 18.48 -24.47 7.23
CA MET A 1 18.05 -23.13 6.84
C MET A 1 16.80 -23.21 6.00
N SER A 2 15.78 -22.46 6.39
CA SER A 2 14.55 -22.44 5.61
C SER A 2 14.74 -21.64 4.33
N PRO A 3 14.20 -22.10 3.21
CA PRO A 3 14.24 -21.29 2.01
C PRO A 3 13.39 -20.03 2.20
N PRO A 4 13.70 -18.95 1.51
CA PRO A 4 12.88 -17.75 1.60
C PRO A 4 11.47 -18.04 1.11
N LYS A 5 10.51 -17.28 1.63
CA LYS A 5 9.11 -17.44 1.22
C LYS A 5 8.87 -16.97 -0.20
N HIS A 6 9.77 -16.16 -0.72
CA HIS A 6 9.67 -15.60 -2.05
C HIS A 6 10.39 -16.49 -3.04
N THR A 7 10.24 -16.19 -4.31
CA THR A 7 10.95 -16.91 -5.35
C THR A 7 12.46 -16.82 -5.09
N ALA A 8 13.18 -17.84 -5.49
CA ALA A 8 14.61 -17.94 -5.20
C ALA A 8 15.43 -16.79 -5.76
N ASP A 9 14.95 -16.13 -6.82
CA ASP A 9 15.64 -15.03 -7.48
C ASP A 9 15.21 -13.64 -6.98
N SER A 10 14.39 -13.58 -5.94
CA SER A 10 14.03 -12.32 -5.30
C SER A 10 14.83 -12.11 -4.03
N THR A 11 15.31 -10.90 -3.81
CA THR A 11 16.07 -10.54 -2.61
C THR A 11 15.32 -9.48 -1.84
N GLU A 12 15.14 -9.71 -0.53
CA GLU A 12 14.56 -8.72 0.35
C GLU A 12 15.64 -7.69 0.70
N VAL A 13 15.36 -6.42 0.42
CA VAL A 13 16.32 -5.34 0.63
C VAL A 13 15.96 -4.50 1.83
N HIS A 14 14.67 -4.31 2.08
CA HIS A 14 14.19 -3.45 3.15
C HIS A 14 12.80 -3.91 3.56
N SER A 15 12.49 -3.81 4.84
CA SER A 15 11.20 -4.24 5.34
C SER A 15 10.76 -3.35 6.48
N VAL A 16 9.49 -2.95 6.49
CA VAL A 16 8.88 -2.22 7.60
C VAL A 16 7.58 -2.91 7.97
N SER A 17 7.21 -2.79 9.24
CA SER A 17 5.98 -3.39 9.74
C SER A 17 5.22 -2.39 10.60
N PHE A 18 3.91 -2.49 10.61
CA PHE A 18 3.08 -1.69 11.49
C PHE A 18 1.81 -2.47 11.83
N THR A 19 1.22 -2.14 12.96
CA THR A 19 0.12 -2.92 13.50
C THR A 19 -1.08 -2.06 13.83
N SER A 20 -2.25 -2.69 13.80
CA SER A 20 -3.47 -2.13 14.36
C SER A 20 -4.23 -3.27 15.02
N GLY A 21 -4.42 -3.16 16.33
CA GLY A 21 -5.06 -4.23 17.07
C GLY A 21 -4.24 -5.50 16.95
N GLU A 22 -4.84 -6.54 16.42
CA GLU A 22 -4.19 -7.84 16.30
C GLU A 22 -3.50 -8.07 14.96
N GLN A 23 -3.68 -7.15 14.01
CA GLN A 23 -3.13 -7.34 12.68
C GLN A 23 -1.78 -6.66 12.54
N THR A 24 -0.83 -7.36 11.94
CA THR A 24 0.46 -6.82 11.58
C THR A 24 0.58 -6.85 10.06
N VAL A 25 0.89 -5.70 9.49
CA VAL A 25 1.13 -5.57 8.07
C VAL A 25 2.61 -5.37 7.85
N THR A 26 3.17 -6.09 6.89
CA THR A 26 4.58 -5.96 6.54
C THR A 26 4.70 -5.51 5.10
N ALA A 27 5.53 -4.49 4.87
CA ALA A 27 5.84 -3.99 3.54
C ALA A 27 7.32 -4.22 3.28
N THR A 28 7.64 -5.00 2.26
CA THR A 28 9.00 -5.43 1.96
C THR A 28 9.39 -5.06 0.54
N LYS A 29 10.55 -4.42 0.40
CA LYS A 29 11.11 -4.17 -0.92
C LYS A 29 11.83 -5.42 -1.41
N LEU A 30 11.41 -5.92 -2.55
CA LEU A 30 12.03 -7.04 -3.23
C LEU A 30 12.75 -6.55 -4.47
N VAL A 31 13.94 -7.08 -4.70
CA VAL A 31 14.69 -6.82 -5.92
C VAL A 31 14.95 -8.14 -6.62
N SER A 32 14.59 -8.20 -7.88
CA SER A 32 14.84 -9.35 -8.73
C SER A 32 15.29 -8.78 -10.08
N MET A 33 14.51 -8.93 -11.13
CA MET A 33 14.80 -8.26 -12.39
C MET A 33 14.29 -6.82 -12.40
N GLY A 34 13.66 -6.40 -11.32
CA GLY A 34 13.14 -5.07 -11.09
C GLY A 34 12.81 -4.94 -9.62
N GLU A 35 12.24 -3.82 -9.24
CA GLU A 35 11.88 -3.56 -7.85
C GLU A 35 10.38 -3.73 -7.65
N LEU A 36 10.00 -4.40 -6.58
CA LEU A 36 8.61 -4.64 -6.21
C LEU A 36 8.41 -4.37 -4.74
N LEU A 37 7.20 -3.98 -4.39
CA LEU A 37 6.77 -3.93 -3.00
C LEU A 37 5.90 -5.15 -2.71
N LEU A 38 6.27 -5.93 -1.71
CA LEU A 38 5.45 -7.03 -1.23
C LEU A 38 4.72 -6.57 0.02
N LEU A 39 3.39 -6.58 -0.01
CA LEU A 39 2.57 -6.33 1.17
C LEU A 39 2.03 -7.67 1.65
N GLU A 40 2.16 -7.91 2.97
CA GLU A 40 1.73 -9.17 3.57
C GLU A 40 0.93 -8.90 4.83
N CYS A 41 -0.14 -9.66 5.03
CA CYS A 41 -0.92 -9.65 6.25
C CYS A 41 -1.63 -10.99 6.41
N GLU A 42 -1.33 -11.71 7.48
CA GLU A 42 -2.04 -12.93 7.84
C GLU A 42 -2.19 -13.97 6.71
N GLY A 43 -1.13 -14.19 5.98
CA GLY A 43 -1.14 -15.19 4.92
C GLY A 43 -1.56 -14.68 3.55
N ASP A 44 -2.17 -13.50 3.50
CA ASP A 44 -2.48 -12.85 2.23
C ASP A 44 -1.32 -11.97 1.82
N GLN A 45 -1.11 -11.81 0.53
CA GLN A 45 -0.04 -10.95 0.02
C GLN A 45 -0.37 -10.41 -1.35
N ILE A 46 0.27 -9.29 -1.70
CA ILE A 46 0.18 -8.71 -3.03
C ILE A 46 1.54 -8.08 -3.36
N ARG A 47 1.92 -8.16 -4.62
CA ARG A 47 3.17 -7.55 -5.12
C ARG A 47 2.82 -6.41 -6.05
N LEU A 48 3.45 -5.27 -5.82
CA LEU A 48 3.13 -4.04 -6.53
C LEU A 48 4.41 -3.46 -7.14
N ASP A 49 4.36 -3.14 -8.42
CA ASP A 49 5.47 -2.44 -9.07
C ASP A 49 5.31 -0.93 -8.90
N ALA A 50 6.27 -0.18 -9.42
CA ALA A 50 6.25 1.28 -9.26
C ALA A 50 5.03 1.93 -9.91
N MET A 51 4.53 1.40 -11.01
CA MET A 51 3.36 1.98 -11.67
C MET A 51 2.10 1.78 -10.85
N LEU A 52 1.93 0.59 -10.25
CA LEU A 52 0.79 0.34 -9.37
C LEU A 52 0.87 1.21 -8.12
N LEU A 53 2.07 1.38 -7.58
CA LEU A 53 2.26 2.24 -6.42
C LEU A 53 2.00 3.70 -6.75
N GLU A 54 2.35 4.14 -7.95
CA GLU A 54 2.00 5.49 -8.38
C GLU A 54 0.49 5.65 -8.41
N GLY A 55 -0.23 4.65 -8.92
CA GLY A 55 -1.70 4.66 -8.91
C GLY A 55 -2.25 4.77 -7.51
N LEU A 56 -1.66 4.07 -6.54
CA LEU A 56 -2.07 4.17 -5.14
C LEU A 56 -1.79 5.55 -4.55
N SER A 57 -0.72 6.21 -4.97
CA SER A 57 -0.28 7.47 -4.38
C SER A 57 -1.28 8.62 -4.63
N TRP A 58 -2.15 8.49 -5.58
CA TRP A 58 -3.13 9.54 -5.90
C TRP A 58 -4.57 9.14 -5.57
N GLN A 59 -4.76 7.99 -4.91
CA GLN A 59 -6.07 7.60 -4.45
C GLN A 59 -6.37 8.32 -3.13
N GLN A 60 -7.44 9.09 -3.10
CA GLN A 60 -7.82 9.86 -1.92
C GLN A 60 -9.02 9.27 -1.20
N ASP A 61 -9.75 8.38 -1.86
CA ASP A 61 -10.96 7.79 -1.31
C ASP A 61 -10.76 6.29 -1.13
N ALA A 62 -10.21 5.90 0.01
CA ALA A 62 -9.98 4.49 0.30
C ALA A 62 -11.28 3.70 0.47
N VAL A 63 -12.38 4.37 0.77
CA VAL A 63 -13.66 3.67 0.96
C VAL A 63 -14.06 2.90 -0.29
N SER A 64 -13.79 3.47 -1.46
CA SER A 64 -14.14 2.81 -2.72
C SER A 64 -13.38 1.50 -2.93
N LEU A 65 -12.27 1.30 -2.24
CA LEU A 65 -11.54 0.04 -2.29
C LEU A 65 -12.38 -1.12 -1.76
N ALA A 66 -13.34 -0.82 -0.89
CA ALA A 66 -14.17 -1.86 -0.28
C ALA A 66 -14.89 -2.75 -1.31
N GLU A 67 -15.12 -2.25 -2.50
CA GLU A 67 -15.77 -3.02 -3.56
C GLU A 67 -14.85 -4.05 -4.21
N PHE A 68 -13.54 -3.96 -3.96
CA PHE A 68 -12.55 -4.78 -4.65
C PHE A 68 -11.82 -5.76 -3.72
N VAL A 69 -12.18 -5.78 -2.45
CA VAL A 69 -11.51 -6.62 -1.46
C VAL A 69 -12.47 -7.67 -0.91
N ARG A 70 -11.90 -8.73 -0.36
CA ARG A 70 -12.68 -9.84 0.17
C ARG A 70 -13.47 -9.45 1.41
N ASP A 71 -12.87 -8.65 2.29
CA ASP A 71 -13.52 -8.19 3.51
C ASP A 71 -13.35 -6.67 3.62
N PRO A 72 -14.43 -5.92 3.45
CA PRO A 72 -14.34 -4.46 3.48
C PRO A 72 -14.25 -3.84 4.88
N ALA A 73 -14.52 -4.61 5.93
CA ALA A 73 -14.57 -4.04 7.29
C ALA A 73 -13.28 -3.29 7.68
N PRO A 74 -12.07 -3.82 7.44
CA PRO A 74 -10.87 -3.09 7.82
C PRO A 74 -10.73 -1.74 7.12
N VAL A 75 -11.14 -1.65 5.86
CA VAL A 75 -11.11 -0.38 5.10
C VAL A 75 -12.06 0.61 5.74
N LEU A 76 -13.26 0.16 6.08
CA LEU A 76 -14.28 1.03 6.67
C LEU A 76 -13.87 1.49 8.06
N GLU A 77 -13.20 0.65 8.84
CA GLU A 77 -12.69 1.03 10.15
C GLU A 77 -11.64 2.12 10.04
N ASP A 78 -10.70 2.00 9.10
CA ASP A 78 -9.70 3.03 8.87
C ASP A 78 -10.37 4.34 8.45
N SER A 79 -11.36 4.26 7.58
CA SER A 79 -12.04 5.44 7.05
C SER A 79 -12.86 6.15 8.11
N ALA A 80 -13.34 5.42 9.11
CA ALA A 80 -14.09 6.01 10.20
C ALA A 80 -13.18 6.75 11.19
N SER A 81 -11.90 6.47 11.17
CA SER A 81 -10.94 7.15 12.03
C SER A 81 -10.57 8.49 11.43
N SER A 82 -10.55 9.51 12.27
CA SER A 82 -10.17 10.85 11.83
C SER A 82 -8.71 11.07 12.19
N TYR A 83 -7.88 11.36 11.21
CA TYR A 83 -6.48 11.67 11.48
C TYR A 83 -6.00 12.79 10.55
N ASP A 84 -4.90 13.40 10.95
CA ASP A 84 -4.31 14.49 10.19
C ASP A 84 -3.56 13.93 8.98
N ALA A 85 -4.01 14.30 7.79
CA ALA A 85 -3.43 13.82 6.56
C ALA A 85 -2.27 14.68 6.05
N ARG A 86 -1.75 15.59 6.87
CA ARG A 86 -0.62 16.42 6.44
C ARG A 86 0.59 15.55 6.13
N PRO A 87 1.36 15.92 5.11
CA PRO A 87 2.59 15.19 4.81
C PRO A 87 3.54 15.26 6.00
N VAL A 88 3.94 14.09 6.48
CA VAL A 88 4.92 13.95 7.56
C VAL A 88 6.01 13.07 7.01
N GLU A 89 7.27 13.35 7.39
CA GLU A 89 8.36 12.51 6.94
C GLU A 89 8.23 11.12 7.55
N PRO A 90 8.26 10.08 6.73
CA PRO A 90 8.17 8.72 7.25
C PRO A 90 9.44 8.32 7.97
N THR A 91 9.28 7.37 8.89
CA THR A 91 10.39 6.72 9.55
C THR A 91 10.97 5.70 8.60
N ASP A 92 12.30 5.69 8.46
CA ASP A 92 13.01 4.68 7.67
C ASP A 92 12.44 4.52 6.26
N PRO A 93 12.38 5.62 5.47
CA PRO A 93 11.80 5.54 4.13
C PRO A 93 12.65 4.76 3.15
N PHE A 94 12.01 4.21 2.14
CA PHE A 94 12.68 3.51 1.05
C PHE A 94 11.95 3.77 -0.26
N THR A 95 12.57 3.40 -1.38
CA THR A 95 11.99 3.68 -2.69
C THR A 95 11.77 2.40 -3.48
N ILE A 96 10.75 2.43 -4.33
CA ILE A 96 10.51 1.44 -5.37
C ILE A 96 10.48 2.21 -6.68
N SER A 97 11.33 1.84 -7.62
CA SER A 97 11.41 2.59 -8.88
C SER A 97 11.58 1.67 -10.08
N ASN A 98 11.16 2.19 -11.21
CA ASN A 98 11.44 1.60 -12.50
C ASN A 98 11.62 2.76 -13.51
N GLU A 99 11.62 2.45 -14.80
CA GLU A 99 11.85 3.49 -15.81
C GLU A 99 10.70 4.50 -15.92
N TYR A 100 9.54 4.21 -15.31
CA TYR A 100 8.36 5.06 -15.44
C TYR A 100 8.06 5.87 -14.17
N ALA A 101 8.45 5.38 -13.00
CA ALA A 101 8.06 6.03 -11.75
C ALA A 101 9.05 5.74 -10.64
N THR A 102 9.14 6.67 -9.69
CA THR A 102 9.88 6.49 -8.45
C THR A 102 8.93 6.81 -7.31
N ILE A 103 8.77 5.84 -6.41
CA ILE A 103 7.83 5.92 -5.30
C ILE A 103 8.60 5.86 -3.99
N THR A 104 8.31 6.78 -3.09
CA THR A 104 8.90 6.75 -1.75
C THR A 104 7.84 6.24 -0.79
N LEU A 105 8.22 5.27 0.03
CA LEU A 105 7.31 4.65 0.99
C LEU A 105 7.93 4.68 2.38
N GLY A 106 7.08 4.67 3.38
CA GLY A 106 7.52 4.55 4.76
C GLY A 106 6.34 4.63 5.70
N VAL A 107 6.60 4.32 6.96
CA VAL A 107 5.58 4.34 7.99
C VAL A 107 5.55 5.72 8.63
N VAL A 108 4.34 6.28 8.77
CA VAL A 108 4.13 7.56 9.43
C VAL A 108 3.20 7.36 10.61
N ASP A 109 3.40 8.17 11.65
CA ASP A 109 2.52 8.20 12.82
C ASP A 109 1.47 9.28 12.56
N THR A 110 0.22 8.87 12.44
CA THR A 110 -0.89 9.80 12.15
C THR A 110 -1.47 10.42 13.43
N GLY A 111 -0.98 10.02 14.59
CA GLY A 111 -1.56 10.43 15.87
C GLY A 111 -2.58 9.46 16.40
N LEU A 112 -3.20 8.66 15.54
CA LEU A 112 -4.17 7.63 15.91
C LEU A 112 -3.64 6.23 15.64
N MET A 113 -2.81 6.09 14.63
CA MET A 113 -2.29 4.80 14.20
C MET A 113 -1.02 5.03 13.38
N ASP A 114 -0.23 3.98 13.22
CA ASP A 114 0.82 3.99 12.23
C ASP A 114 0.19 3.65 10.88
N ALA A 115 0.66 4.28 9.83
CA ALA A 115 0.10 4.11 8.51
C ALA A 115 1.21 4.10 7.47
N LEU A 116 0.91 3.56 6.30
CA LEU A 116 1.86 3.53 5.19
C LEU A 116 1.65 4.77 4.33
N GLN A 117 2.69 5.57 4.17
CA GLN A 117 2.68 6.70 3.25
C GLN A 117 3.25 6.26 1.92
N ILE A 118 2.56 6.58 0.84
CA ILE A 118 3.00 6.30 -0.53
C ILE A 118 3.06 7.63 -1.25
N ARG A 119 4.25 8.00 -1.70
CA ARG A 119 4.49 9.30 -2.31
C ARG A 119 5.09 9.14 -3.70
N SER A 120 4.54 9.86 -4.67
CA SER A 120 5.06 9.95 -6.02
C SER A 120 5.00 11.40 -6.49
N GLU A 121 5.41 11.63 -7.74
CA GLU A 121 5.22 12.95 -8.35
C GLU A 121 3.74 13.30 -8.53
N LYS A 122 2.88 12.27 -8.55
CA LYS A 122 1.45 12.47 -8.77
C LYS A 122 0.67 12.75 -7.50
N GLY A 123 1.21 12.41 -6.34
CA GLY A 123 0.49 12.66 -5.10
C GLY A 123 1.08 11.93 -3.90
N ILE A 124 0.38 12.06 -2.79
CA ILE A 124 0.73 11.42 -1.54
C ILE A 124 -0.54 10.81 -0.98
N SER A 125 -0.48 9.53 -0.65
CA SER A 125 -1.57 8.82 0.04
C SER A 125 -1.07 8.25 1.34
N VAL A 126 -1.95 8.13 2.31
CA VAL A 126 -1.66 7.53 3.61
C VAL A 126 -2.73 6.48 3.86
N PHE A 127 -2.31 5.24 4.01
CA PHE A 127 -3.24 4.12 4.21
C PHE A 127 -2.99 3.48 5.57
N GLY A 128 -4.03 3.40 6.39
CA GLY A 128 -3.95 2.74 7.68
C GLY A 128 -3.76 1.23 7.52
N PRO A 129 -3.46 0.54 8.63
CA PRO A 129 -3.20 -0.91 8.59
C PRO A 129 -4.38 -1.71 8.04
N GLY A 130 -5.59 -1.30 8.34
CA GLY A 130 -6.77 -2.00 7.85
C GLY A 130 -6.90 -1.90 6.33
N THR A 131 -6.64 -0.73 5.77
CA THR A 131 -6.68 -0.54 4.32
C THR A 131 -5.58 -1.31 3.64
N VAL A 132 -4.35 -1.28 4.19
CA VAL A 132 -3.24 -2.04 3.61
C VAL A 132 -3.51 -3.54 3.71
N SER A 133 -4.03 -3.99 4.85
CA SER A 133 -4.44 -5.38 5.02
C SER A 133 -5.44 -5.78 3.93
N ALA A 134 -6.43 -4.94 3.67
CA ALA A 134 -7.44 -5.21 2.64
C ALA A 134 -6.82 -5.28 1.24
N LEU A 135 -5.83 -4.46 0.96
CA LEU A 135 -5.14 -4.52 -0.34
C LEU A 135 -4.57 -5.91 -0.61
N THR A 136 -4.12 -6.61 0.42
CA THR A 136 -3.56 -7.95 0.25
C THR A 136 -4.63 -8.98 -0.15
N THR A 137 -5.90 -8.64 -0.01
CA THR A 137 -7.01 -9.55 -0.33
C THR A 137 -7.64 -9.26 -1.69
N VAL A 138 -7.14 -8.28 -2.42
CA VAL A 138 -7.59 -8.03 -3.79
C VAL A 138 -7.26 -9.25 -4.63
N ALA A 139 -8.18 -9.66 -5.49
CA ALA A 139 -8.03 -10.90 -6.25
C ALA A 139 -6.79 -10.90 -7.16
N SER A 140 -6.44 -9.73 -7.69
CA SER A 140 -5.28 -9.62 -8.57
C SER A 140 -4.90 -8.15 -8.74
N THR A 141 -3.71 -7.90 -9.28
CA THR A 141 -3.32 -6.53 -9.60
C THR A 141 -4.20 -5.93 -10.69
N HIS A 142 -4.78 -6.78 -11.53
CA HIS A 142 -5.73 -6.32 -12.53
C HIS A 142 -6.99 -5.73 -11.87
N GLU A 143 -7.50 -6.40 -10.84
CA GLU A 143 -8.64 -5.88 -10.09
C GLU A 143 -8.30 -4.57 -9.38
N LEU A 144 -7.08 -4.48 -8.85
CA LEU A 144 -6.61 -3.24 -8.23
C LEU A 144 -6.60 -2.10 -9.26
N SER A 145 -6.19 -2.38 -10.49
CA SER A 145 -6.17 -1.37 -11.56
C SER A 145 -7.58 -0.84 -11.85
N LYS A 146 -8.58 -1.67 -11.68
CA LYS A 146 -9.96 -1.22 -11.86
C LYS A 146 -10.35 -0.19 -10.82
N TRP A 147 -9.86 -0.34 -9.59
CA TRP A 147 -10.11 0.65 -8.54
C TRP A 147 -9.53 2.00 -8.93
N PHE A 148 -8.34 2.02 -9.52
CA PHE A 148 -7.70 3.28 -9.93
C PHE A 148 -8.54 4.05 -10.94
N ARG A 149 -9.41 3.37 -11.68
CA ARG A 149 -10.26 3.99 -12.69
C ARG A 149 -11.64 4.36 -12.18
N THR A 150 -11.94 3.99 -10.94
CA THR A 150 -13.23 4.30 -10.34
C THR A 150 -13.31 5.79 -10.06
N PRO A 151 -14.36 6.48 -10.49
CA PRO A 151 -14.50 7.89 -10.19
C PRO A 151 -14.55 8.14 -8.69
N ILE A 152 -13.78 9.13 -8.22
CA ILE A 152 -13.68 9.43 -6.81
C ILE A 152 -14.68 10.47 -6.39
N GLY A 153 -15.23 11.22 -7.33
CA GLY A 153 -16.20 12.25 -7.03
C GLY A 153 -16.68 12.87 -8.31
N PRO A 154 -17.50 13.90 -8.23
CA PRO A 154 -18.10 14.52 -9.42
C PRO A 154 -17.08 15.19 -10.33
N GLU A 155 -15.92 15.48 -9.81
CA GLU A 155 -14.86 16.20 -10.52
C GLU A 155 -13.86 15.27 -11.17
N GLN A 156 -14.21 14.01 -11.38
CA GLN A 156 -13.25 13.03 -11.89
C GLN A 156 -12.58 13.53 -13.17
N PRO A 157 -11.28 13.78 -13.14
CA PRO A 157 -10.57 14.19 -14.36
C PRO A 157 -10.41 13.01 -15.31
N LEU A 158 -10.34 13.31 -16.56
CA LEU A 158 -10.17 12.31 -17.60
C LEU A 158 -8.74 12.31 -18.13
#